data_f396a89fecd62dbaddb28ba0ce1a153f
#
_entry.id   f396a89fecd62dbaddb28ba0ce1a153f
#
_cell.length_a   1.000
_cell.length_b   1.000
_cell.length_c   1.000
_cell.angle_alpha   90.00
_cell.angle_beta   90.00
_cell.angle_gamma   90.00
#
_symmetry.space_group_name_H-M   'P 1'
#
loop_
_entity.id
_entity.type
_entity.pdbx_description
1 polymer ?
#
loop_
_entity_poly.entity_id
_entity_poly.type
_entity_poly.pdbx_seq_one_letter_code
_entity_poly.pdbx_strand_id
1 'polypeptide(L)'
;MSNRDAVDGGDTAGAFAGRDGDETGDAEAGALAVVCGLPGVGKTTVAERIAAHVDGDILRTDVIRKELFEDPDYSDAETEAVYAELIDRARERAADGDAVVLDATFADARFRADVREMGERVADSFDLVAVECDESVVERRIERRDGISDADFDVYLHFKDVFDRIETDHVTVDNSGEEAETFAQVDAAFGGPPSLDG
;
A
#
# COMPACT_ATOMS: atom_id res chain seq x y z
N MET A 1 21.72 -32.67 75.60
CA MET A 1 21.09 -33.98 75.57
C MET A 1 20.23 -33.99 74.31
N SER A 2 20.79 -34.50 73.24
CA SER A 2 20.48 -35.84 72.72
C SER A 2 19.07 -35.89 72.19
N ASN A 3 18.76 -36.21 70.98
CA ASN A 3 19.30 -37.09 69.91
C ASN A 3 18.41 -36.86 68.70
N ARG A 4 18.91 -36.78 67.47
CA ARG A 4 18.96 -37.87 66.46
C ARG A 4 17.60 -38.53 66.25
N ASP A 5 17.11 -38.83 65.10
CA ASP A 5 17.61 -39.30 63.80
C ASP A 5 16.43 -39.16 62.81
N ALA A 6 16.62 -38.80 61.62
CA ALA A 6 17.02 -39.53 60.42
C ALA A 6 15.87 -40.29 59.69
N VAL A 7 15.91 -40.11 58.41
CA VAL A 7 15.56 -40.93 57.25
C VAL A 7 14.06 -41.08 56.95
N ASP A 8 13.61 -40.99 55.77
CA ASP A 8 13.90 -41.57 54.50
C ASP A 8 12.72 -41.32 53.51
N GLY A 9 13.01 -41.05 52.36
CA GLY A 9 12.55 -41.71 51.15
C GLY A 9 11.06 -41.59 50.78
N GLY A 10 10.84 -40.90 49.75
CA GLY A 10 9.55 -40.97 49.06
C GLY A 10 9.61 -40.26 47.71
N ASP A 11 10.33 -40.86 46.78
CA ASP A 11 10.24 -40.64 45.35
C ASP A 11 8.78 -40.80 44.89
N THR A 12 8.22 -39.75 44.26
CA THR A 12 7.12 -39.90 43.31
C THR A 12 7.22 -38.86 42.23
N ALA A 13 7.65 -39.36 41.14
CA ALA A 13 7.40 -39.05 39.76
C ALA A 13 6.43 -37.89 39.45
N GLY A 14 6.96 -36.99 38.65
CA GLY A 14 6.42 -36.52 37.40
C GLY A 14 4.93 -36.16 37.34
N ALA A 15 4.66 -34.89 37.40
CA ALA A 15 3.56 -34.34 36.62
C ALA A 15 4.13 -33.31 35.70
N PHE A 16 4.43 -33.70 34.48
CA PHE A 16 4.52 -32.82 33.33
C PHE A 16 3.14 -32.18 33.20
N ALA A 17 2.97 -30.99 33.76
CA ALA A 17 1.91 -30.10 33.35
C ALA A 17 2.27 -29.61 31.92
N GLY A 18 1.55 -30.16 30.97
CA GLY A 18 1.58 -29.68 29.60
C GLY A 18 1.35 -28.16 29.60
N ARG A 19 2.31 -27.43 29.10
CA ARG A 19 2.06 -26.12 28.56
C ARG A 19 1.24 -26.37 27.31
N ASP A 20 -0.08 -26.27 27.45
CA ASP A 20 -0.92 -25.96 26.32
C ASP A 20 -0.44 -24.59 25.86
N GLY A 21 0.41 -24.59 24.83
CA GLY A 21 0.71 -23.41 24.06
C GLY A 21 -0.56 -23.02 23.36
N ASP A 22 -1.22 -22.01 23.89
CA ASP A 22 -2.11 -21.16 23.12
C ASP A 22 -1.19 -20.34 22.20
N GLU A 23 -0.78 -20.96 21.11
CA GLU A 23 -0.27 -20.28 19.94
C GLU A 23 -1.48 -19.71 19.19
N THR A 24 -2.15 -18.75 19.77
CA THR A 24 -2.77 -17.70 18.99
C THR A 24 -1.60 -16.89 18.45
N GLY A 25 -1.02 -17.36 17.35
CA GLY A 25 -0.17 -16.52 16.52
C GLY A 25 -1.04 -15.32 16.16
N ASP A 26 -0.76 -14.17 16.77
CA ASP A 26 -1.19 -12.89 16.22
C ASP A 26 -0.66 -12.92 14.79
N ALA A 27 -1.54 -13.05 13.80
CA ALA A 27 -1.17 -12.88 12.41
C ALA A 27 -0.59 -11.47 12.33
N GLU A 28 0.70 -11.38 12.01
CA GLU A 28 1.32 -10.09 11.77
C GLU A 28 0.50 -9.41 10.68
N ALA A 29 0.00 -8.21 10.94
CA ALA A 29 -0.77 -7.48 9.97
C ALA A 29 0.15 -7.06 8.80
N GLY A 30 -0.40 -6.92 7.60
CA GLY A 30 0.39 -6.57 6.42
C GLY A 30 0.76 -5.09 6.37
N ALA A 31 1.67 -4.73 5.46
CA ALA A 31 2.00 -3.35 5.15
C ALA A 31 1.02 -2.76 4.13
N LEU A 32 0.64 -1.49 4.29
CA LEU A 32 -0.22 -0.79 3.33
C LEU A 32 0.47 0.48 2.81
N ALA A 33 0.75 0.51 1.51
CA ALA A 33 1.24 1.71 0.83
C ALA A 33 0.19 2.25 -0.16
N VAL A 34 -0.01 3.56 -0.16
CA VAL A 34 -0.94 4.25 -1.05
C VAL A 34 -0.16 5.16 -1.98
N VAL A 35 -0.17 4.89 -3.27
CA VAL A 35 0.47 5.69 -4.30
C VAL A 35 -0.57 6.57 -4.97
N CYS A 36 -0.43 7.89 -4.81
CA CYS A 36 -1.33 8.88 -5.36
C CYS A 36 -0.61 9.89 -6.26
N GLY A 37 -1.36 10.65 -7.04
CA GLY A 37 -0.84 11.68 -7.94
C GLY A 37 -1.64 11.79 -9.23
N LEU A 38 -1.33 12.78 -10.04
CA LEU A 38 -2.06 13.08 -11.28
C LEU A 38 -1.95 11.95 -12.32
N PRO A 39 -2.87 11.86 -13.28
CA PRO A 39 -2.71 11.00 -14.45
C PRO A 39 -1.39 11.27 -15.19
N GLY A 40 -0.71 10.23 -15.66
CA GLY A 40 0.52 10.39 -16.45
C GLY A 40 1.82 10.62 -15.67
N VAL A 41 1.79 10.91 -14.36
CA VAL A 41 3.01 11.13 -13.55
C VAL A 41 3.86 9.88 -13.33
N GLY A 42 3.34 8.67 -13.60
CA GLY A 42 4.09 7.42 -13.47
C GLY A 42 3.86 6.69 -12.15
N LYS A 43 2.70 6.83 -11.54
CA LYS A 43 2.32 6.12 -10.29
C LYS A 43 2.58 4.63 -10.33
N THR A 44 2.21 3.97 -11.43
CA THR A 44 2.37 2.52 -11.57
C THR A 44 3.82 2.07 -11.45
N THR A 45 4.76 2.80 -12.06
CA THR A 45 6.21 2.52 -11.95
C THR A 45 6.68 2.61 -10.48
N VAL A 46 6.20 3.61 -9.75
CA VAL A 46 6.51 3.78 -8.32
C VAL A 46 5.84 2.68 -7.49
N ALA A 47 4.56 2.36 -7.77
CA ALA A 47 3.84 1.31 -7.08
C ALA A 47 4.49 -0.07 -7.27
N GLU A 48 4.94 -0.39 -8.49
CA GLU A 48 5.68 -1.63 -8.78
C GLU A 48 7.00 -1.70 -8.01
N ARG A 49 7.71 -0.58 -7.89
CA ARG A 49 8.96 -0.53 -7.10
C ARG A 49 8.69 -0.72 -5.62
N ILE A 50 7.65 -0.09 -5.07
CA ILE A 50 7.25 -0.27 -3.67
C ILE A 50 6.81 -1.72 -3.42
N ALA A 51 5.97 -2.29 -4.29
CA ALA A 51 5.50 -3.66 -4.15
C ALA A 51 6.66 -4.67 -4.10
N ALA A 52 7.72 -4.43 -4.89
CA ALA A 52 8.94 -5.25 -4.84
C ALA A 52 9.72 -5.11 -3.52
N HIS A 53 9.59 -3.99 -2.79
CA HIS A 53 10.21 -3.82 -1.46
C HIS A 53 9.46 -4.56 -0.36
N VAL A 54 8.12 -4.51 -0.42
CA VAL A 54 7.26 -5.06 0.63
C VAL A 54 6.79 -6.49 0.32
N ASP A 55 7.21 -7.05 -0.81
CA ASP A 55 6.72 -8.34 -1.35
C ASP A 55 5.19 -8.36 -1.41
N GLY A 56 4.61 -7.28 -1.92
CA GLY A 56 3.17 -7.01 -1.84
C GLY A 56 2.45 -7.01 -3.19
N ASP A 57 1.14 -7.19 -3.11
CA ASP A 57 0.24 -7.12 -4.26
C ASP A 57 -0.18 -5.67 -4.58
N ILE A 58 -0.38 -5.38 -5.86
CA ILE A 58 -0.87 -4.06 -6.31
C ILE A 58 -2.36 -4.13 -6.62
N LEU A 59 -3.14 -3.27 -5.97
CA LEU A 59 -4.55 -3.03 -6.30
C LEU A 59 -4.70 -1.71 -7.06
N ARG A 60 -5.42 -1.74 -8.18
CA ARG A 60 -5.54 -0.61 -9.11
C ARG A 60 -6.99 -0.26 -9.40
N THR A 61 -7.33 1.01 -9.31
CA THR A 61 -8.69 1.49 -9.61
C THR A 61 -9.14 1.25 -11.04
N ASP A 62 -8.24 1.29 -12.03
CA ASP A 62 -8.57 1.04 -13.43
C ASP A 62 -8.91 -0.44 -13.70
N VAL A 63 -8.29 -1.37 -12.95
CA VAL A 63 -8.62 -2.79 -13.01
C VAL A 63 -9.96 -3.06 -12.34
N ILE A 64 -10.14 -2.58 -11.11
CA ILE A 64 -11.39 -2.74 -10.34
C ILE A 64 -12.57 -2.14 -11.10
N ARG A 65 -12.41 -0.97 -11.72
CA ARG A 65 -13.47 -0.35 -12.52
C ARG A 65 -13.95 -1.25 -13.65
N LYS A 66 -13.03 -1.89 -14.37
CA LYS A 66 -13.36 -2.83 -15.46
C LYS A 66 -13.99 -4.13 -14.97
N GLU A 67 -13.71 -4.52 -13.72
CA GLU A 67 -14.38 -5.68 -13.11
C GLU A 67 -15.80 -5.37 -12.67
N LEU A 68 -16.03 -4.14 -12.16
CA LEU A 68 -17.35 -3.72 -11.67
C LEU A 68 -18.28 -3.26 -12.79
N PHE A 69 -17.73 -2.67 -13.85
CA PHE A 69 -18.51 -2.02 -14.91
C PHE A 69 -18.05 -2.48 -16.30
N GLU A 70 -18.97 -3.01 -17.09
CA GLU A 70 -18.69 -3.46 -18.46
C GLU A 70 -18.45 -2.29 -19.42
N ASP A 71 -19.14 -1.16 -19.20
CA ASP A 71 -19.02 0.09 -19.97
C ASP A 71 -18.93 1.29 -19.00
N PRO A 72 -17.72 1.58 -18.45
CA PRO A 72 -17.53 2.63 -17.46
C PRO A 72 -17.85 4.03 -18.00
N ASP A 73 -18.65 4.79 -17.25
CA ASP A 73 -19.01 6.18 -17.58
C ASP A 73 -18.21 7.21 -16.77
N TYR A 74 -17.36 6.74 -15.84
CA TYR A 74 -16.51 7.57 -14.95
C TYR A 74 -17.29 8.59 -14.11
N SER A 75 -18.56 8.34 -13.85
CA SER A 75 -19.38 9.16 -12.96
C SER A 75 -18.88 9.16 -11.52
N ASP A 76 -19.35 10.14 -10.74
CA ASP A 76 -19.04 10.20 -9.30
C ASP A 76 -19.51 8.93 -8.58
N ALA A 77 -20.68 8.38 -8.96
CA ALA A 77 -21.20 7.15 -8.37
C ALA A 77 -20.33 5.93 -8.67
N GLU A 78 -19.83 5.78 -9.89
CA GLU A 78 -18.86 4.74 -10.23
C GLU A 78 -17.54 4.94 -9.48
N THR A 79 -17.08 6.17 -9.37
CA THR A 79 -15.84 6.50 -8.66
C THR A 79 -15.95 6.15 -7.18
N GLU A 80 -17.05 6.50 -6.52
CA GLU A 80 -17.33 6.10 -5.14
C GLU A 80 -17.32 4.56 -4.98
N ALA A 81 -17.99 3.83 -5.88
CA ALA A 81 -18.03 2.37 -5.84
C ALA A 81 -16.64 1.74 -6.03
N VAL A 82 -15.83 2.26 -6.95
CA VAL A 82 -14.46 1.77 -7.22
C VAL A 82 -13.54 1.99 -6.02
N TYR A 83 -13.59 3.17 -5.39
CA TYR A 83 -12.77 3.43 -4.21
C TYR A 83 -13.24 2.64 -2.98
N ALA A 84 -14.54 2.44 -2.81
CA ALA A 84 -15.08 1.58 -1.76
C ALA A 84 -14.56 0.14 -1.92
N GLU A 85 -14.65 -0.43 -3.12
CA GLU A 85 -14.13 -1.77 -3.42
C GLU A 85 -12.61 -1.87 -3.25
N LEU A 86 -11.86 -0.84 -3.69
CA LEU A 86 -10.41 -0.79 -3.52
C LEU A 86 -10.03 -0.86 -2.02
N ILE A 87 -10.69 -0.06 -1.19
CA ILE A 87 -10.44 0.02 0.26
C ILE A 87 -10.86 -1.29 0.95
N ASP A 88 -11.98 -1.89 0.53
CA ASP A 88 -12.45 -3.16 1.08
C ASP A 88 -11.48 -4.31 0.79
N ARG A 89 -11.01 -4.43 -0.45
CA ARG A 89 -9.99 -5.43 -0.82
C ARG A 89 -8.67 -5.21 -0.09
N ALA A 90 -8.24 -3.95 0.05
CA ALA A 90 -7.02 -3.62 0.77
C ALA A 90 -7.14 -4.01 2.25
N ARG A 91 -8.29 -3.74 2.87
CA ARG A 91 -8.56 -4.10 4.26
C ARG A 91 -8.51 -5.61 4.50
N GLU A 92 -9.15 -6.40 3.64
CA GLU A 92 -9.16 -7.85 3.75
C GLU A 92 -7.74 -8.41 3.69
N ARG A 93 -6.95 -8.03 2.68
CA ARG A 93 -5.59 -8.51 2.50
C ARG A 93 -4.66 -8.07 3.63
N ALA A 94 -4.69 -6.80 4.02
CA ALA A 94 -3.86 -6.31 5.11
C ALA A 94 -4.19 -6.99 6.45
N ALA A 95 -5.46 -7.28 6.70
CA ALA A 95 -5.89 -8.02 7.88
C ALA A 95 -5.45 -9.50 7.86
N ASP A 96 -5.26 -10.08 6.67
CA ASP A 96 -4.74 -11.44 6.48
C ASP A 96 -3.20 -11.51 6.56
N GLY A 97 -2.52 -10.36 6.72
CA GLY A 97 -1.07 -10.27 6.84
C GLY A 97 -0.35 -9.98 5.53
N ASP A 98 -1.08 -9.76 4.43
CA ASP A 98 -0.48 -9.46 3.14
C ASP A 98 -0.04 -7.99 3.06
N ALA A 99 1.10 -7.74 2.41
CA ALA A 99 1.48 -6.39 2.02
C ALA A 99 0.71 -5.95 0.77
N VAL A 100 0.19 -4.73 0.77
CA VAL A 100 -0.67 -4.20 -0.31
C VAL A 100 -0.23 -2.80 -0.73
N VAL A 101 -0.17 -2.59 -2.04
CA VAL A 101 0.08 -1.28 -2.64
C VAL A 101 -1.14 -0.84 -3.45
N LEU A 102 -1.67 0.34 -3.15
CA LEU A 102 -2.79 0.93 -3.88
C LEU A 102 -2.28 1.91 -4.94
N ASP A 103 -2.57 1.65 -6.21
CA ASP A 103 -2.23 2.55 -7.33
C ASP A 103 -3.49 3.23 -7.86
N ALA A 104 -3.69 4.49 -7.49
CA ALA A 104 -4.82 5.29 -7.94
C ALA A 104 -4.50 6.80 -7.93
N THR A 105 -5.36 7.61 -8.53
CA THR A 105 -5.16 9.07 -8.52
C THR A 105 -5.35 9.65 -7.13
N PHE A 106 -6.34 9.21 -6.36
CA PHE A 106 -6.66 9.71 -5.02
C PHE A 106 -6.78 11.26 -4.99
N ALA A 107 -7.43 11.85 -6.01
CA ALA A 107 -7.58 13.30 -6.13
C ALA A 107 -8.38 13.92 -4.97
N ASP A 108 -9.47 13.29 -4.58
CA ASP A 108 -10.30 13.71 -3.44
C ASP A 108 -9.62 13.34 -2.12
N ALA A 109 -9.49 14.33 -1.23
CA ALA A 109 -8.91 14.16 0.10
C ALA A 109 -9.70 13.15 0.97
N ARG A 110 -11.01 12.99 0.72
CA ARG A 110 -11.85 12.02 1.46
C ARG A 110 -11.34 10.59 1.27
N PHE A 111 -11.08 10.17 0.05
CA PHE A 111 -10.58 8.81 -0.20
C PHE A 111 -9.20 8.56 0.43
N ARG A 112 -8.34 9.59 0.48
CA ARG A 112 -7.06 9.51 1.19
C ARG A 112 -7.24 9.38 2.71
N ALA A 113 -8.24 10.08 3.26
CA ALA A 113 -8.58 9.99 4.68
C ALA A 113 -9.18 8.62 5.03
N ASP A 114 -10.11 8.12 4.22
CA ASP A 114 -10.78 6.83 4.43
C ASP A 114 -9.77 5.68 4.40
N VAL A 115 -8.86 5.66 3.41
CA VAL A 115 -7.85 4.61 3.31
C VAL A 115 -6.81 4.69 4.43
N ARG A 116 -6.43 5.90 4.87
CA ARG A 116 -5.56 6.10 6.03
C ARG A 116 -6.21 5.56 7.30
N GLU A 117 -7.45 5.98 7.58
CA GLU A 117 -8.18 5.51 8.77
C GLU A 117 -8.35 3.99 8.78
N MET A 118 -8.57 3.39 7.63
CA MET A 118 -8.62 1.94 7.48
C MET A 118 -7.25 1.32 7.75
N GLY A 119 -6.18 1.80 7.09
CA GLY A 119 -4.83 1.27 7.20
C GLY A 119 -4.28 1.34 8.63
N GLU A 120 -4.46 2.48 9.31
CA GLU A 120 -4.04 2.66 10.71
C GLU A 120 -4.73 1.70 11.70
N ARG A 121 -5.83 1.05 11.28
CA ARG A 121 -6.55 0.08 12.12
C ARG A 121 -6.16 -1.38 11.85
N VAL A 122 -5.76 -1.71 10.62
CA VAL A 122 -5.62 -3.10 10.19
C VAL A 122 -4.23 -3.47 9.68
N ALA A 123 -3.39 -2.50 9.34
CA ALA A 123 -2.04 -2.74 8.85
C ALA A 123 -0.99 -2.42 9.91
N ASP A 124 0.15 -3.10 9.89
CA ASP A 124 1.29 -2.83 10.76
C ASP A 124 2.00 -1.52 10.40
N SER A 125 1.96 -1.15 9.11
CA SER A 125 2.48 0.12 8.63
C SER A 125 1.56 0.72 7.56
N PHE A 126 1.52 2.05 7.51
CA PHE A 126 0.80 2.82 6.50
C PHE A 126 1.67 3.92 5.94
N ASP A 127 1.88 3.90 4.63
CA ASP A 127 2.64 4.91 3.90
C ASP A 127 1.78 5.56 2.81
N LEU A 128 1.73 6.90 2.79
CA LEU A 128 1.16 7.67 1.69
C LEU A 128 2.30 8.21 0.83
N VAL A 129 2.28 7.89 -0.46
CA VAL A 129 3.30 8.29 -1.43
C VAL A 129 2.68 9.16 -2.51
N ALA A 130 3.09 10.41 -2.57
CA ALA A 130 2.70 11.35 -3.62
C ALA A 130 3.73 11.31 -4.76
N VAL A 131 3.29 10.94 -5.95
CA VAL A 131 4.14 10.96 -7.15
C VAL A 131 3.91 12.26 -7.90
N GLU A 132 4.98 13.03 -8.02
CA GLU A 132 5.01 14.29 -8.75
C GLU A 132 5.82 14.14 -10.04
N CYS A 133 5.54 14.98 -11.02
CA CYS A 133 6.28 15.02 -12.28
C CYS A 133 6.09 16.38 -12.93
N ASP A 134 7.14 16.89 -13.56
CA ASP A 134 7.07 18.12 -14.36
C ASP A 134 6.02 17.97 -15.46
N GLU A 135 5.16 18.98 -15.62
CA GLU A 135 4.09 19.02 -16.62
C GLU A 135 4.61 18.74 -18.03
N SER A 136 5.73 19.35 -18.41
CA SER A 136 6.36 19.13 -19.72
C SER A 136 6.86 17.70 -19.94
N VAL A 137 7.13 16.97 -18.86
CA VAL A 137 7.49 15.54 -18.91
C VAL A 137 6.24 14.69 -19.06
N VAL A 138 5.17 15.03 -18.33
CA VAL A 138 3.86 14.36 -18.43
C VAL A 138 3.32 14.49 -19.85
N GLU A 139 3.28 15.71 -20.41
CA GLU A 139 2.85 16.00 -21.79
C GLU A 139 3.60 15.09 -22.79
N ARG A 140 4.93 15.09 -22.75
CA ARG A 140 5.75 14.23 -23.62
C ARG A 140 5.51 12.73 -23.43
N ARG A 141 5.18 12.29 -22.21
CA ARG A 141 4.86 10.88 -21.93
C ARG A 141 3.51 10.49 -22.51
N ILE A 142 2.52 11.34 -22.38
CA ILE A 142 1.18 11.17 -22.97
C ILE A 142 1.30 11.09 -24.48
N GLU A 143 1.98 12.06 -25.13
CA GLU A 143 2.19 12.08 -26.58
C GLU A 143 2.86 10.80 -27.13
N ARG A 144 3.74 10.17 -26.36
CA ARG A 144 4.46 8.96 -26.79
C ARG A 144 3.64 7.69 -26.68
N ARG A 145 2.67 7.60 -25.75
CA ARG A 145 1.93 6.37 -25.48
C ARG A 145 0.96 6.00 -26.58
N ASP A 146 0.26 6.94 -27.18
CA ASP A 146 -0.88 6.64 -28.04
C ASP A 146 -0.92 7.43 -29.38
N GLY A 147 0.14 8.13 -29.74
CA GLY A 147 0.11 8.95 -30.96
C GLY A 147 -1.05 9.94 -30.92
N ILE A 148 -1.15 10.69 -29.84
CA ILE A 148 -1.94 11.90 -29.63
C ILE A 148 -3.44 11.68 -29.41
N SER A 149 -3.88 11.89 -28.18
CA SER A 149 -5.17 12.50 -27.96
C SER A 149 -4.97 13.74 -27.08
N ASP A 150 -5.31 14.90 -27.59
CA ASP A 150 -5.46 16.13 -26.79
C ASP A 150 -6.34 15.84 -25.57
N ALA A 151 -7.26 14.88 -25.68
CA ALA A 151 -8.13 14.40 -24.64
C ALA A 151 -7.39 13.83 -23.41
N ASP A 152 -6.26 13.15 -23.59
CA ASP A 152 -5.53 12.57 -22.45
C ASP A 152 -4.78 13.63 -21.64
N PHE A 153 -4.29 14.68 -22.31
CA PHE A 153 -3.69 15.82 -21.61
C PHE A 153 -4.74 16.73 -20.97
N ASP A 154 -5.91 16.87 -21.57
CA ASP A 154 -7.05 17.56 -20.96
C ASP A 154 -7.50 16.86 -19.66
N VAL A 155 -7.44 15.54 -19.61
CA VAL A 155 -7.71 14.77 -18.38
C VAL A 155 -6.68 15.10 -17.29
N TYR A 156 -5.39 15.19 -17.65
CA TYR A 156 -4.36 15.62 -16.70
C TYR A 156 -4.64 17.02 -16.15
N LEU A 157 -4.95 17.99 -17.04
CA LEU A 157 -5.26 19.36 -16.63
C LEU A 157 -6.51 19.43 -15.73
N HIS A 158 -7.55 18.67 -16.07
CA HIS A 158 -8.75 18.57 -15.25
C HIS A 158 -8.41 18.07 -13.83
N PHE A 159 -7.66 16.98 -13.72
CA PHE A 159 -7.28 16.46 -12.40
C PHE A 159 -6.36 17.42 -11.65
N LYS A 160 -5.51 18.18 -12.33
CA LYS A 160 -4.66 19.20 -11.72
C LYS A 160 -5.48 20.31 -11.04
N ASP A 161 -6.64 20.66 -11.60
CA ASP A 161 -7.54 21.67 -11.06
C ASP A 161 -8.35 21.17 -9.86
N VAL A 162 -8.68 19.87 -9.82
CA VAL A 162 -9.55 19.27 -8.80
C VAL A 162 -8.80 18.43 -7.75
N PHE A 163 -7.48 18.31 -7.88
CA PHE A 163 -6.67 17.54 -6.93
C PHE A 163 -6.53 18.29 -5.62
N ASP A 164 -7.14 17.76 -4.56
CA ASP A 164 -7.04 18.32 -3.23
C ASP A 164 -5.61 18.22 -2.71
N ARG A 165 -5.10 19.33 -2.17
CA ARG A 165 -3.78 19.36 -1.54
C ARG A 165 -3.63 18.25 -0.49
N ILE A 166 -2.46 17.60 -0.49
CA ILE A 166 -2.11 16.63 0.56
C ILE A 166 -1.55 17.41 1.75
N GLU A 167 -2.28 17.37 2.87
CA GLU A 167 -1.91 18.10 4.09
C GLU A 167 -1.36 17.17 5.19
N THR A 168 -1.47 15.86 4.97
CA THR A 168 -0.98 14.85 5.92
C THR A 168 0.46 14.44 5.59
N ASP A 169 1.14 13.81 6.54
CA ASP A 169 2.48 13.27 6.33
C ASP A 169 2.47 12.28 5.15
N HIS A 170 3.42 12.45 4.24
CA HIS A 170 3.57 11.62 3.05
C HIS A 170 5.01 11.67 2.53
N VAL A 171 5.38 10.64 1.78
CA VAL A 171 6.62 10.61 0.99
C VAL A 171 6.33 11.24 -0.37
N THR A 172 7.16 12.18 -0.81
CA THR A 172 7.10 12.72 -2.17
C THR A 172 8.15 12.03 -3.04
N VAL A 173 7.74 11.51 -4.19
CA VAL A 173 8.61 10.93 -5.22
C VAL A 173 8.51 11.77 -6.49
N ASP A 174 9.61 12.45 -6.84
CA ASP A 174 9.72 13.18 -8.11
C ASP A 174 10.11 12.21 -9.24
N ASN A 175 9.20 12.03 -10.19
CA ASN A 175 9.38 11.19 -11.36
C ASN A 175 9.58 12.01 -12.65
N SER A 176 10.21 13.19 -12.54
CA SER A 176 10.52 14.05 -13.70
C SER A 176 11.79 13.62 -14.43
N GLY A 177 12.72 12.98 -13.74
CA GLY A 177 14.04 12.57 -14.23
C GLY A 177 14.09 11.17 -14.84
N GLU A 178 15.27 10.57 -14.75
CA GLU A 178 15.50 9.19 -15.18
C GLU A 178 14.89 8.20 -14.18
N GLU A 179 14.45 7.04 -14.67
CA GLU A 179 13.83 5.98 -13.84
C GLU A 179 14.71 5.57 -12.64
N ALA A 180 16.04 5.53 -12.83
CA ALA A 180 16.97 5.20 -11.76
C ALA A 180 16.95 6.22 -10.61
N GLU A 181 16.70 7.51 -10.91
CA GLU A 181 16.58 8.56 -9.89
C GLU A 181 15.27 8.41 -9.12
N THR A 182 14.18 8.07 -9.80
CA THR A 182 12.90 7.75 -9.18
C THR A 182 13.02 6.54 -8.25
N PHE A 183 13.65 5.46 -8.71
CA PHE A 183 13.87 4.26 -7.90
C PHE A 183 14.75 4.52 -6.69
N ALA A 184 15.81 5.36 -6.82
CA ALA A 184 16.64 5.72 -5.68
C ALA A 184 15.86 6.46 -4.58
N GLN A 185 14.86 7.28 -4.94
CA GLN A 185 13.99 7.94 -3.97
C GLN A 185 13.08 6.92 -3.24
N VAL A 186 12.48 5.98 -3.99
CA VAL A 186 11.67 4.90 -3.40
C VAL A 186 12.53 4.03 -2.49
N ASP A 187 13.71 3.59 -2.96
CA ASP A 187 14.64 2.75 -2.18
C ASP A 187 15.06 3.43 -0.87
N ALA A 188 15.30 4.74 -0.92
CA ALA A 188 15.66 5.50 0.28
C ALA A 188 14.50 5.58 1.29
N ALA A 189 13.25 5.64 0.82
CA ALA A 189 12.06 5.72 1.66
C ALA A 189 11.69 4.35 2.27
N PHE A 190 11.90 3.26 1.52
CA PHE A 190 11.48 1.90 1.90
C PHE A 190 12.62 0.98 2.35
N GLY A 191 13.80 1.52 2.67
CA GLY A 191 14.87 0.77 3.34
C GLY A 191 15.94 0.15 2.43
N GLY A 192 16.10 0.64 1.20
CA GLY A 192 17.13 0.18 0.24
C GLY A 192 16.55 -0.61 -0.94
N PRO A 193 17.36 -1.00 -1.94
CA PRO A 193 16.86 -1.71 -3.11
C PRO A 193 16.21 -3.05 -2.71
N PRO A 194 15.10 -3.45 -3.37
CA PRO A 194 14.42 -4.71 -3.06
C PRO A 194 15.35 -5.90 -3.27
N SER A 195 15.19 -6.94 -2.45
CA SER A 195 15.93 -8.18 -2.58
C SER A 195 15.59 -8.88 -3.91
N LEU A 196 16.63 -9.30 -4.65
CA LEU A 196 16.47 -10.02 -5.92
C LEU A 196 16.39 -11.54 -5.73
N ASP A 197 16.11 -12.00 -4.50
CA ASP A 197 16.03 -13.41 -4.15
C ASP A 197 14.61 -13.93 -4.39
N GLY A 198 14.40 -14.50 -5.58
CA GLY A 198 13.17 -15.17 -5.98
C GLY A 198 13.46 -16.31 -6.94
#